data_2b604bbc853d881c3b8c2feaf266e846
#
_entry.id   2b604bbc853d881c3b8c2feaf266e846
#
_cell.length_a   1.000
_cell.length_b   1.000
_cell.length_c   1.000
_cell.angle_alpha   90.00
_cell.angle_beta   90.00
_cell.angle_gamma   90.00
#
_symmetry.space_group_name_H-M   'P 1'
#
loop_
_entity.id
_entity.type
_entity.pdbx_description
1 polymer ?
#
loop_
_entity_poly.entity_id
_entity_poly.type
_entity_poly.pdbx_seq_one_letter_code
_entity_poly.pdbx_strand_id
1 'polypeptide(L)'
;DRLDGPQGFRAAIEQELAGRPVQESDIILFIHGFNTSYGEGVYRYAQIAHDLKFPGIRTHFSWVSHTKALAYAADRDSLLYSRDDLVTTIQTLAATRGRGKLILVAHSMGAELLMESLRQLALTGRRDVLNELDGVVLQAPDINVNVFRAQAKAIGDLPQPFFIFTSQSDRALRLSALISNQS
;
A
#
# COMPACT_ATOMS: atom_id res chain seq x y z
N ASP A 1 -9.33 15.71 -12.10
CA ASP A 1 -8.22 16.50 -12.66
C ASP A 1 -6.94 15.66 -12.70
N ARG A 2 -6.15 15.86 -13.75
CA ARG A 2 -4.85 15.21 -13.85
C ARG A 2 -3.82 16.11 -13.18
N LEU A 3 -3.09 15.55 -12.20
CA LEU A 3 -2.07 16.28 -11.45
C LEU A 3 -0.70 16.10 -12.13
N ASP A 4 0.14 17.15 -12.08
CA ASP A 4 1.47 17.15 -12.68
C ASP A 4 2.49 16.43 -11.78
N GLY A 5 2.46 15.08 -11.81
CA GLY A 5 3.42 14.24 -11.13
C GLY A 5 3.37 14.32 -9.60
N PRO A 6 4.44 13.86 -8.93
CA PRO A 6 4.49 13.80 -7.45
C PRO A 6 4.33 15.15 -6.76
N GLN A 7 4.87 16.23 -7.35
CA GLN A 7 4.78 17.58 -6.79
C GLN A 7 3.35 18.13 -6.84
N GLY A 8 2.67 17.96 -7.98
CA GLY A 8 1.26 18.35 -8.13
C GLY A 8 0.36 17.55 -7.19
N PHE A 9 0.61 16.24 -7.04
CA PHE A 9 -0.10 15.40 -6.11
C PHE A 9 0.08 15.87 -4.66
N ARG A 10 1.32 16.17 -4.24
CA ARG A 10 1.59 16.70 -2.91
C ARG A 10 0.88 18.03 -2.68
N ALA A 11 0.98 18.97 -3.62
CA ALA A 11 0.34 20.27 -3.52
C ALA A 11 -1.19 20.17 -3.37
N ALA A 12 -1.82 19.24 -4.11
CA ALA A 12 -3.26 19.01 -4.00
C ALA A 12 -3.65 18.49 -2.60
N ILE A 13 -2.87 17.59 -2.02
CA ILE A 13 -3.11 17.09 -0.65
C ILE A 13 -2.86 18.20 0.38
N GLU A 14 -1.79 18.97 0.25
CA GLU A 14 -1.50 20.10 1.15
C GLU A 14 -2.63 21.15 1.10
N GLN A 15 -3.19 21.39 -0.09
CA GLN A 15 -4.35 22.28 -0.24
C GLN A 15 -5.60 21.71 0.45
N GLU A 16 -5.83 20.42 0.34
CA GLU A 16 -6.97 19.78 1.01
C GLU A 16 -6.80 19.72 2.53
N LEU A 17 -5.57 19.60 3.02
CA LEU A 17 -5.24 19.67 4.44
C LEU A 17 -5.38 21.09 5.01
N ALA A 18 -5.22 22.11 4.18
CA ALA A 18 -5.29 23.50 4.62
C ALA A 18 -6.66 23.83 5.23
N GLY A 19 -6.66 24.19 6.52
CA GLY A 19 -7.88 24.51 7.27
C GLY A 19 -8.59 23.30 7.89
N ARG A 20 -8.09 22.06 7.73
CA ARG A 20 -8.62 20.90 8.46
C ARG A 20 -8.17 20.91 9.92
N PRO A 21 -9.02 20.46 10.85
CA PRO A 21 -8.59 20.17 12.22
C PRO A 21 -7.48 19.09 12.22
N VAL A 22 -6.57 19.17 13.20
CA VAL A 22 -5.47 18.17 13.35
C VAL A 22 -5.99 16.74 13.38
N GLN A 23 -7.16 16.51 14.00
CA GLN A 23 -7.81 15.19 14.11
C GLN A 23 -8.32 14.65 12.76
N GLU A 24 -8.40 15.48 11.74
CA GLU A 24 -8.84 15.14 10.39
C GLU A 24 -7.71 15.24 9.35
N SER A 25 -6.46 15.40 9.81
CA SER A 25 -5.28 15.59 8.96
C SER A 25 -4.50 14.30 8.70
N ASP A 26 -4.93 13.17 9.25
CA ASP A 26 -4.32 11.87 8.99
C ASP A 26 -4.51 11.45 7.53
N ILE A 27 -3.52 10.73 6.98
CA ILE A 27 -3.57 10.22 5.62
C ILE A 27 -3.53 8.69 5.65
N ILE A 28 -4.45 8.03 4.94
CA ILE A 28 -4.34 6.60 4.64
C ILE A 28 -4.04 6.42 3.16
N LEU A 29 -2.99 5.64 2.87
CA LEU A 29 -2.70 5.12 1.54
C LEU A 29 -3.15 3.67 1.47
N PHE A 30 -4.12 3.39 0.61
CA PHE A 30 -4.60 2.04 0.34
C PHE A 30 -3.98 1.49 -0.95
N ILE A 31 -3.45 0.25 -0.88
CA ILE A 31 -2.87 -0.48 -2.01
C ILE A 31 -3.73 -1.72 -2.26
N HIS A 32 -4.38 -1.80 -3.43
CA HIS A 32 -5.26 -2.90 -3.78
C HIS A 32 -4.50 -4.20 -4.09
N GLY A 33 -5.22 -5.32 -4.10
CA GLY A 33 -4.69 -6.64 -4.39
C GLY A 33 -4.83 -7.07 -5.85
N PHE A 34 -4.59 -8.37 -6.08
CA PHE A 34 -4.77 -9.07 -7.34
C PHE A 34 -6.21 -8.98 -7.86
N ASN A 35 -6.37 -9.06 -9.18
CA ASN A 35 -7.67 -9.13 -9.87
C ASN A 35 -8.62 -7.99 -9.46
N THR A 36 -8.08 -6.79 -9.39
CA THR A 36 -8.82 -5.59 -8.98
C THR A 36 -8.65 -4.52 -10.05
N SER A 37 -9.74 -4.12 -10.69
CA SER A 37 -9.74 -2.95 -11.57
C SER A 37 -9.63 -1.66 -10.75
N TYR A 38 -9.25 -0.56 -11.42
CA TYR A 38 -9.17 0.76 -10.78
C TYR A 38 -10.48 1.12 -10.05
N GLY A 39 -11.62 0.95 -10.74
CA GLY A 39 -12.94 1.28 -10.18
C GLY A 39 -13.30 0.43 -8.96
N GLU A 40 -13.01 -0.87 -9.00
CA GLU A 40 -13.24 -1.77 -7.86
C GLU A 40 -12.35 -1.42 -6.67
N GLY A 41 -11.08 -1.07 -6.91
CA GLY A 41 -10.14 -0.63 -5.87
C GLY A 41 -10.63 0.63 -5.17
N VAL A 42 -11.04 1.64 -5.94
CA VAL A 42 -11.60 2.89 -5.42
C VAL A 42 -12.88 2.63 -4.62
N TYR A 43 -13.81 1.83 -5.16
CA TYR A 43 -15.07 1.52 -4.49
C TYR A 43 -14.85 0.78 -3.17
N ARG A 44 -14.02 -0.28 -3.18
CA ARG A 44 -13.69 -1.06 -1.97
C ARG A 44 -13.05 -0.18 -0.91
N TYR A 45 -12.12 0.67 -1.30
CA TYR A 45 -11.48 1.57 -0.35
C TYR A 45 -12.45 2.61 0.20
N ALA A 46 -13.30 3.20 -0.63
CA ALA A 46 -14.32 4.13 -0.19
C ALA A 46 -15.27 3.49 0.84
N GLN A 47 -15.65 2.23 0.63
CA GLN A 47 -16.47 1.47 1.57
C GLN A 47 -15.75 1.24 2.90
N ILE A 48 -14.51 0.76 2.88
CA ILE A 48 -13.69 0.57 4.11
C ILE A 48 -13.58 1.87 4.89
N ALA A 49 -13.26 2.97 4.22
CA ALA A 49 -13.09 4.26 4.87
C ALA A 49 -14.42 4.83 5.43
N HIS A 50 -15.54 4.54 4.76
CA HIS A 50 -16.87 4.88 5.23
C HIS A 50 -17.23 4.08 6.50
N ASP A 51 -17.02 2.76 6.48
CA ASP A 51 -17.37 1.88 7.60
C ASP A 51 -16.53 2.18 8.85
N LEU A 52 -15.25 2.54 8.65
CA LEU A 52 -14.35 2.99 9.71
C LEU A 52 -14.60 4.44 10.13
N LYS A 53 -15.48 5.19 9.44
CA LYS A 53 -15.72 6.62 9.66
C LYS A 53 -14.42 7.43 9.71
N PHE A 54 -13.45 7.06 8.87
CA PHE A 54 -12.15 7.73 8.85
C PHE A 54 -12.29 9.19 8.36
N PRO A 55 -11.95 10.18 9.20
CA PRO A 55 -12.19 11.58 8.88
C PRO A 55 -11.09 12.20 8.01
N GLY A 56 -9.93 11.53 7.89
CA GLY A 56 -8.74 12.07 7.22
C GLY A 56 -8.76 11.97 5.70
N ILE A 57 -7.60 12.25 5.11
CA ILE A 57 -7.37 12.16 3.66
C ILE A 57 -7.25 10.70 3.23
N ARG A 58 -7.99 10.35 2.20
CA ARG A 58 -8.06 9.01 1.63
C ARG A 58 -7.34 8.98 0.30
N THR A 59 -6.22 8.26 0.22
CA THR A 59 -5.45 8.07 -1.00
C THR A 59 -5.44 6.62 -1.41
N HIS A 60 -5.44 6.34 -2.71
CA HIS A 60 -5.43 5.01 -3.28
C HIS A 60 -4.30 4.89 -4.31
N PHE A 61 -3.40 3.94 -4.11
CA PHE A 61 -2.41 3.56 -5.10
C PHE A 61 -2.96 2.43 -5.95
N SER A 62 -3.13 2.71 -7.24
CA SER A 62 -3.58 1.72 -8.21
C SER A 62 -2.42 1.29 -9.09
N TRP A 63 -2.08 0.02 -9.03
CA TRP A 63 -1.09 -0.60 -9.90
C TRP A 63 -1.77 -1.45 -10.99
N VAL A 64 -1.04 -1.81 -12.05
CA VAL A 64 -1.60 -2.56 -13.18
C VAL A 64 -1.87 -4.00 -12.76
N SER A 65 -3.13 -4.31 -12.49
CA SER A 65 -3.62 -5.67 -12.26
C SER A 65 -4.53 -6.09 -13.40
N HIS A 66 -4.24 -7.26 -13.98
CA HIS A 66 -5.08 -7.85 -15.01
C HIS A 66 -6.31 -8.49 -14.34
N THR A 67 -7.50 -8.09 -14.78
CA THR A 67 -8.76 -8.59 -14.22
C THR A 67 -9.10 -10.01 -14.70
N LYS A 68 -8.12 -10.91 -14.68
CA LYS A 68 -8.26 -12.30 -15.13
C LYS A 68 -7.53 -13.22 -14.17
N ALA A 69 -8.20 -14.24 -13.65
CA ALA A 69 -7.62 -15.19 -12.70
C ALA A 69 -6.35 -15.90 -13.22
N LEU A 70 -6.23 -16.11 -14.54
CA LEU A 70 -5.07 -16.72 -15.18
C LEU A 70 -3.87 -15.78 -15.35
N ALA A 71 -4.01 -14.49 -15.04
CA ALA A 71 -2.94 -13.49 -15.17
C ALA A 71 -2.11 -13.30 -13.89
N TYR A 72 -2.20 -14.22 -12.92
CA TYR A 72 -1.49 -14.11 -11.65
C TYR A 72 0.03 -13.89 -11.81
N ALA A 73 0.68 -14.64 -12.70
CA ALA A 73 2.10 -14.48 -12.97
C ALA A 73 2.43 -13.11 -13.59
N ALA A 74 1.61 -12.65 -14.55
CA ALA A 74 1.77 -11.34 -15.17
C ALA A 74 1.54 -10.21 -14.17
N ASP A 75 0.61 -10.38 -13.22
CA ASP A 75 0.38 -9.40 -12.15
C ASP A 75 1.57 -9.33 -11.17
N ARG A 76 2.27 -10.42 -10.93
CA ARG A 76 3.52 -10.39 -10.15
C ARG A 76 4.62 -9.58 -10.83
N ASP A 77 4.76 -9.68 -12.16
CA ASP A 77 5.70 -8.85 -12.91
C ASP A 77 5.26 -7.37 -12.86
N SER A 78 3.96 -7.09 -13.01
CA SER A 78 3.40 -5.74 -12.89
C SER A 78 3.61 -5.14 -11.50
N LEU A 79 3.54 -5.94 -10.45
CA LEU A 79 3.83 -5.54 -9.07
C LEU A 79 5.27 -5.04 -8.94
N LEU A 80 6.25 -5.81 -9.45
CA LEU A 80 7.65 -5.43 -9.41
C LEU A 80 7.93 -4.14 -10.20
N TYR A 81 7.26 -3.98 -11.34
CA TYR A 81 7.33 -2.77 -12.15
C TYR A 81 6.76 -1.54 -11.44
N SER A 82 5.69 -1.72 -10.66
CA SER A 82 5.01 -0.63 -9.95
C SER A 82 5.68 -0.23 -8.63
N ARG A 83 6.71 -0.95 -8.21
CA ARG A 83 7.40 -0.73 -6.92
C ARG A 83 7.95 0.69 -6.80
N ASP A 84 8.65 1.17 -7.82
CA ASP A 84 9.34 2.47 -7.77
C ASP A 84 8.33 3.63 -7.73
N ASP A 85 7.17 3.45 -8.37
CA ASP A 85 6.07 4.40 -8.31
C ASP A 85 5.44 4.44 -6.90
N LEU A 86 5.30 3.27 -6.25
CA LEU A 86 4.81 3.23 -4.86
C LEU A 86 5.83 3.84 -3.89
N VAL A 87 7.12 3.58 -4.08
CA VAL A 87 8.20 4.23 -3.32
C VAL A 87 8.09 5.75 -3.43
N THR A 88 7.96 6.26 -4.66
CA THR A 88 7.80 7.70 -4.93
C THR A 88 6.54 8.26 -4.28
N THR A 89 5.43 7.51 -4.32
CA THR A 89 4.16 7.91 -3.69
C THR A 89 4.31 8.00 -2.17
N ILE A 90 4.93 6.99 -1.53
CA ILE A 90 5.17 7.00 -0.08
C ILE A 90 6.06 8.18 0.31
N GLN A 91 7.16 8.43 -0.42
CA GLN A 91 8.04 9.58 -0.17
C GLN A 91 7.30 10.90 -0.29
N THR A 92 6.43 11.03 -1.29
CA THR A 92 5.62 12.23 -1.53
C THR A 92 4.67 12.49 -0.36
N LEU A 93 3.97 11.45 0.10
CA LEU A 93 3.06 11.55 1.24
C LEU A 93 3.81 11.82 2.55
N ALA A 94 4.95 11.18 2.77
CA ALA A 94 5.78 11.42 3.95
C ALA A 94 6.27 12.88 4.02
N ALA A 95 6.57 13.49 2.87
CA ALA A 95 7.02 14.88 2.77
C ALA A 95 5.88 15.92 2.77
N THR A 96 4.60 15.49 2.83
CA THR A 96 3.43 16.38 2.80
C THR A 96 3.35 17.19 4.09
N ARG A 97 3.23 18.51 3.97
CA ARG A 97 3.15 19.42 5.11
C ARG A 97 1.72 19.50 5.67
N GLY A 98 1.60 19.66 6.98
CA GLY A 98 0.31 19.79 7.65
C GLY A 98 -0.46 18.49 7.81
N ARG A 99 0.09 17.36 7.38
CA ARG A 99 -0.49 16.04 7.65
C ARG A 99 -0.34 15.67 9.14
N GLY A 100 -1.28 14.89 9.62
CA GLY A 100 -1.17 14.10 10.83
C GLY A 100 -0.42 12.79 10.57
N LYS A 101 -0.98 11.66 10.99
CA LYS A 101 -0.42 10.32 10.79
C LYS A 101 -0.46 9.90 9.33
N LEU A 102 0.56 9.15 8.90
CA LEU A 102 0.59 8.45 7.62
C LEU A 102 0.51 6.94 7.84
N ILE A 103 -0.61 6.35 7.44
CA ILE A 103 -0.91 4.94 7.62
C ILE A 103 -0.99 4.26 6.25
N LEU A 104 -0.28 3.15 6.09
CA LEU A 104 -0.29 2.36 4.86
C LEU A 104 -1.14 1.11 5.07
N VAL A 105 -2.09 0.87 4.17
CA VAL A 105 -2.98 -0.28 4.20
C VAL A 105 -2.87 -1.03 2.88
N ALA A 106 -2.50 -2.30 2.92
CA ALA A 106 -2.33 -3.09 1.72
C ALA A 106 -3.11 -4.41 1.80
N HIS A 107 -3.74 -4.80 0.70
CA HIS A 107 -4.55 -6.00 0.60
C HIS A 107 -3.93 -7.02 -0.35
N SER A 108 -3.90 -8.30 0.05
CA SER A 108 -3.51 -9.44 -0.78
C SER A 108 -2.12 -9.23 -1.42
N MET A 109 -1.98 -9.34 -2.74
CA MET A 109 -0.75 -9.10 -3.50
C MET A 109 -0.21 -7.67 -3.34
N GLY A 110 -1.06 -6.68 -3.07
CA GLY A 110 -0.63 -5.31 -2.73
C GLY A 110 0.23 -5.26 -1.46
N ALA A 111 0.08 -6.22 -0.55
CA ALA A 111 0.95 -6.34 0.62
C ALA A 111 2.39 -6.75 0.23
N GLU A 112 2.57 -7.62 -0.77
CA GLU A 112 3.90 -7.94 -1.30
C GLU A 112 4.55 -6.69 -1.93
N LEU A 113 3.78 -5.92 -2.71
CA LEU A 113 4.24 -4.66 -3.28
C LEU A 113 4.65 -3.65 -2.20
N LEU A 114 3.85 -3.49 -1.16
CA LEU A 114 4.17 -2.59 -0.05
C LEU A 114 5.45 -3.02 0.67
N MET A 115 5.56 -4.30 1.04
CA MET A 115 6.75 -4.81 1.75
C MET A 115 8.02 -4.65 0.92
N GLU A 116 7.95 -4.87 -0.40
CA GLU A 116 9.10 -4.66 -1.29
C GLU A 116 9.46 -3.17 -1.43
N SER A 117 8.47 -2.29 -1.42
CA SER A 117 8.69 -0.83 -1.44
C SER A 117 9.35 -0.34 -0.15
N LEU A 118 8.91 -0.83 1.02
CA LEU A 118 9.54 -0.52 2.32
C LEU A 118 10.97 -1.07 2.38
N ARG A 119 11.19 -2.28 1.86
CA ARG A 119 12.52 -2.87 1.73
C ARG A 119 13.42 -2.00 0.86
N GLN A 120 12.95 -1.51 -0.27
CA GLN A 120 13.71 -0.63 -1.15
C GLN A 120 14.09 0.68 -0.45
N LEU A 121 13.16 1.31 0.28
CA LEU A 121 13.45 2.51 1.08
C LEU A 121 14.56 2.23 2.10
N ALA A 122 14.52 1.09 2.80
CA ALA A 122 15.56 0.71 3.75
C ALA A 122 16.93 0.52 3.08
N LEU A 123 16.97 -0.23 1.97
CA LEU A 123 18.22 -0.53 1.24
C LEU A 123 18.86 0.70 0.59
N THR A 124 18.04 1.69 0.22
CA THR A 124 18.51 2.97 -0.33
C THR A 124 18.81 4.03 0.73
N GLY A 125 18.82 3.63 2.02
CA GLY A 125 19.16 4.51 3.14
C GLY A 125 18.06 5.52 3.50
N ARG A 126 16.84 5.37 2.98
CA ARG A 126 15.73 6.29 3.22
C ARG A 126 14.98 5.97 4.52
N ARG A 127 15.75 5.79 5.59
CA ARG A 127 15.19 5.58 6.93
C ARG A 127 14.37 6.78 7.41
N ASP A 128 14.71 7.98 6.96
CA ASP A 128 13.94 9.20 7.17
C ASP A 128 12.47 9.02 6.79
N VAL A 129 12.20 8.44 5.60
CA VAL A 129 10.84 8.18 5.12
C VAL A 129 10.14 7.09 5.93
N LEU A 130 10.85 6.01 6.28
CA LEU A 130 10.28 4.93 7.09
C LEU A 130 9.87 5.41 8.49
N ASN A 131 10.63 6.34 9.09
CA ASN A 131 10.32 6.91 10.40
C ASN A 131 9.11 7.86 10.38
N GLU A 132 8.71 8.34 9.20
CA GLU A 132 7.49 9.15 9.00
C GLU A 132 6.20 8.32 8.88
N LEU A 133 6.32 7.00 8.89
CA LEU A 133 5.17 6.08 8.80
C LEU A 133 4.63 5.77 10.19
N ASP A 134 3.38 6.13 10.43
CA ASP A 134 2.69 5.98 11.71
C ASP A 134 1.89 4.68 11.81
N GLY A 135 1.98 3.81 10.83
CA GLY A 135 1.38 2.48 10.88
C GLY A 135 1.34 1.76 9.54
N VAL A 136 1.37 0.43 9.62
CA VAL A 136 1.23 -0.45 8.46
C VAL A 136 0.21 -1.54 8.80
N VAL A 137 -0.73 -1.76 7.87
CA VAL A 137 -1.75 -2.79 7.98
C VAL A 137 -1.71 -3.67 6.73
N LEU A 138 -1.41 -4.95 6.91
CA LEU A 138 -1.49 -5.95 5.85
C LEU A 138 -2.79 -6.77 6.04
N GLN A 139 -3.66 -6.72 5.05
CA GLN A 139 -4.94 -7.45 5.05
C GLN A 139 -4.84 -8.66 4.12
N ALA A 140 -5.02 -9.86 4.66
CA ALA A 140 -4.94 -11.12 3.93
C ALA A 140 -3.72 -11.15 2.96
N PRO A 141 -2.49 -10.90 3.44
CA PRO A 141 -1.32 -10.73 2.58
C PRO A 141 -1.04 -12.00 1.78
N ASP A 142 -0.86 -11.86 0.47
CA ASP A 142 -0.42 -12.92 -0.44
C ASP A 142 1.09 -12.79 -0.64
N ILE A 143 1.84 -13.19 0.37
CA ILE A 143 3.30 -13.15 0.41
C ILE A 143 3.81 -14.51 0.91
N ASN A 144 4.78 -15.07 0.22
CA ASN A 144 5.48 -16.24 0.74
C ASN A 144 6.17 -15.89 2.08
N VAL A 145 6.01 -16.75 3.08
CA VAL A 145 6.51 -16.50 4.45
C VAL A 145 8.02 -16.25 4.49
N ASN A 146 8.80 -16.95 3.66
CA ASN A 146 10.25 -16.76 3.61
C ASN A 146 10.62 -15.44 2.93
N VAL A 147 9.85 -15.02 1.92
CA VAL A 147 10.01 -13.70 1.27
C VAL A 147 9.69 -12.60 2.28
N PHE A 148 8.57 -12.71 3.00
CA PHE A 148 8.20 -11.75 4.05
C PHE A 148 9.29 -11.62 5.12
N ARG A 149 9.81 -12.76 5.62
CA ARG A 149 10.90 -12.76 6.62
C ARG A 149 12.16 -12.07 6.10
N ALA A 150 12.53 -12.33 4.84
CA ALA A 150 13.69 -11.70 4.21
C ALA A 150 13.48 -10.19 4.04
N GLN A 151 12.29 -9.77 3.61
CA GLN A 151 11.93 -8.36 3.50
C GLN A 151 11.95 -7.67 4.87
N ALA A 152 11.29 -8.23 5.87
CA ALA A 152 11.27 -7.68 7.23
C ALA A 152 12.68 -7.56 7.83
N LYS A 153 13.55 -8.59 7.63
CA LYS A 153 14.95 -8.54 8.05
C LYS A 153 15.73 -7.41 7.36
N ALA A 154 15.51 -7.20 6.07
CA ALA A 154 16.19 -6.14 5.30
C ALA A 154 15.68 -4.73 5.68
N ILE A 155 14.41 -4.60 6.02
CA ILE A 155 13.82 -3.35 6.52
C ILE A 155 14.40 -3.02 7.91
N GLY A 156 14.62 -4.03 8.76
CA GLY A 156 15.04 -3.86 10.16
C GLY A 156 13.85 -3.44 11.03
N ASP A 157 13.94 -2.27 11.68
CA ASP A 157 12.84 -1.75 12.47
C ASP A 157 11.67 -1.41 11.57
N LEU A 158 10.60 -2.20 11.66
CA LEU A 158 9.35 -1.97 10.93
C LEU A 158 8.61 -0.76 11.49
N PRO A 159 7.93 0.04 10.66
CA PRO A 159 7.04 1.10 11.13
C PRO A 159 6.00 0.55 12.12
N GLN A 160 5.74 1.27 13.20
CA GLN A 160 4.83 0.83 14.26
C GLN A 160 3.63 1.77 14.40
N PRO A 161 2.42 1.21 14.69
CA PRO A 161 2.08 -0.22 14.82
C PRO A 161 2.10 -0.96 13.48
N PHE A 162 2.47 -2.25 13.50
CA PHE A 162 2.47 -3.11 12.32
C PHE A 162 1.47 -4.26 12.55
N PHE A 163 0.39 -4.29 11.77
CA PHE A 163 -0.66 -5.28 11.88
C PHE A 163 -0.74 -6.19 10.66
N ILE A 164 -0.94 -7.49 10.91
CA ILE A 164 -1.21 -8.48 9.88
C ILE A 164 -2.54 -9.15 10.21
N PHE A 165 -3.54 -8.93 9.36
CA PHE A 165 -4.82 -9.61 9.43
C PHE A 165 -4.85 -10.74 8.42
N THR A 166 -4.96 -11.99 8.89
CA THR A 166 -5.07 -13.18 8.06
C THR A 166 -6.50 -13.70 8.09
N SER A 167 -7.00 -14.18 6.94
CA SER A 167 -8.29 -14.87 6.86
C SER A 167 -8.06 -16.33 6.50
N GLN A 168 -8.59 -17.25 7.31
CA GLN A 168 -8.57 -18.68 6.99
C GLN A 168 -9.47 -19.05 5.79
N SER A 169 -10.34 -18.12 5.37
CA SER A 169 -11.32 -18.32 4.29
C SER A 169 -10.87 -17.73 2.95
N ASP A 170 -9.65 -17.20 2.84
CA ASP A 170 -9.23 -16.49 1.65
C ASP A 170 -8.90 -17.45 0.49
N ARG A 171 -9.80 -17.47 -0.51
CA ARG A 171 -9.66 -18.32 -1.71
C ARG A 171 -8.45 -17.96 -2.56
N ALA A 172 -7.96 -16.72 -2.50
CA ALA A 172 -6.79 -16.27 -3.26
C ALA A 172 -5.51 -16.95 -2.74
N LEU A 173 -5.35 -17.05 -1.41
CA LEU A 173 -4.23 -17.78 -0.80
C LEU A 173 -4.20 -19.27 -1.17
N ARG A 174 -5.38 -19.88 -1.34
CA ARG A 174 -5.49 -21.27 -1.81
C ARG A 174 -5.09 -21.43 -3.28
N LEU A 175 -5.40 -20.43 -4.12
CA LEU A 175 -5.04 -20.44 -5.53
C LEU A 175 -3.54 -20.24 -5.72
N SER A 176 -2.92 -19.30 -4.98
CA SER A 176 -1.48 -19.07 -5.03
C SER A 176 -0.69 -20.29 -4.55
N ALA A 177 -1.14 -20.97 -3.50
CA ALA A 177 -0.53 -22.21 -3.01
C ALA A 177 -0.62 -23.36 -4.03
N LEU A 178 -1.71 -23.46 -4.79
CA LEU A 178 -1.88 -24.47 -5.85
C LEU A 178 -0.96 -24.21 -7.05
N ILE A 179 -0.75 -22.93 -7.41
CA ILE A 179 0.11 -22.55 -8.54
C ILE A 179 1.59 -22.69 -8.16
N SER A 180 1.99 -22.34 -6.93
CA SER A 180 3.38 -22.41 -6.48
C SER A 180 3.86 -23.82 -6.13
N ASN A 181 2.95 -24.78 -5.88
CA ASN A 181 3.30 -26.19 -5.65
C ASN A 181 3.43 -27.03 -6.95
N GLN A 182 3.28 -26.43 -8.13
CA GLN A 182 3.43 -27.08 -9.43
C GLN A 182 4.75 -26.75 -10.14
N SER A 183 5.70 -26.10 -9.47
CA SER A 183 7.05 -25.80 -9.99
C SER A 183 8.15 -26.47 -9.20
#